data_7d1dc776df65ebac8545c7d3e11e8220
#
_entry.id   7d1dc776df65ebac8545c7d3e11e8220
#
_cell.length_a   1.000
_cell.length_b   1.000
_cell.length_c   1.000
_cell.angle_alpha   90.00
_cell.angle_beta   90.00
_cell.angle_gamma   90.00
#
_symmetry.space_group_name_H-M   'P 1'
#
loop_
_entity.id
_entity.type
_entity.pdbx_description
1 polymer ?
#
loop_
_entity_poly.entity_id
_entity_poly.type
_entity_poly.pdbx_seq_one_letter_code
_entity_poly.pdbx_strand_id
1 'polypeptide(L)'
;MLAMQYRFTLPADYDMAIVRRRIADVGHRLDACPQLIVKAYLYAQRSEGSAENLYAPFYLWNSGAGMSDFLIGEGFRGLSQAFGWPRVNHWLPWLAHFDRPHLAEAAWATCQERAIAPYSDLPALRRQQQAAPGALASIVAFEPAEWRLVRLDVWREPPQARPQNGQLFRVGHLSAPFDHTAPRVDSQT
;
A
#
# COMPACT_ATOMS: atom_id res chain seq x y z
N MET A 1 3.17 -12.09 7.70
CA MET A 1 2.67 -10.93 6.93
C MET A 1 3.58 -10.65 5.75
N LEU A 2 3.04 -10.11 4.66
CA LEU A 2 3.79 -9.73 3.47
C LEU A 2 3.17 -8.47 2.86
N ALA A 3 3.95 -7.42 2.64
CA ALA A 3 3.52 -6.25 1.92
C ALA A 3 3.72 -6.45 0.41
N MET A 4 2.83 -5.91 -0.41
CA MET A 4 2.86 -6.07 -1.86
C MET A 4 2.36 -4.80 -2.53
N GLN A 5 2.98 -4.43 -3.64
CA GLN A 5 2.50 -3.39 -4.53
C GLN A 5 2.80 -3.74 -5.98
N TYR A 6 1.92 -3.39 -6.87
CA TYR A 6 2.19 -3.22 -8.29
C TYR A 6 1.75 -1.83 -8.73
N ARG A 7 2.35 -1.34 -9.80
CA ARG A 7 2.10 0.00 -10.32
C ARG A 7 1.87 -0.06 -11.83
N PHE A 8 0.85 0.66 -12.27
CA PHE A 8 0.60 0.97 -13.67
C PHE A 8 0.81 2.48 -13.87
N THR A 9 1.78 2.83 -14.71
CA THR A 9 1.90 4.19 -15.25
C THR A 9 1.03 4.25 -16.50
N LEU A 10 0.07 5.18 -16.48
CA LEU A 10 -0.91 5.34 -17.54
C LEU A 10 -0.53 6.53 -18.43
N PRO A 11 -0.96 6.56 -19.71
CA PRO A 11 -0.70 7.69 -20.61
C PRO A 11 -1.07 9.03 -19.98
N ALA A 12 -0.40 10.09 -20.42
CA ALA A 12 -0.61 11.43 -19.87
C ALA A 12 -2.03 11.96 -20.09
N ASP A 13 -2.66 11.53 -21.19
CA ASP A 13 -4.04 11.84 -21.61
C ASP A 13 -5.06 10.76 -21.19
N TYR A 14 -4.66 9.78 -20.39
CA TYR A 14 -5.55 8.71 -19.93
C TYR A 14 -6.68 9.28 -19.07
N ASP A 15 -7.93 8.87 -19.38
CA ASP A 15 -9.08 9.24 -18.54
C ASP A 15 -9.03 8.51 -17.19
N MET A 16 -8.54 9.19 -16.17
CA MET A 16 -8.46 8.65 -14.81
C MET A 16 -9.83 8.36 -14.18
N ALA A 17 -10.94 8.80 -14.77
CA ALA A 17 -12.27 8.41 -14.34
C ALA A 17 -12.50 6.90 -14.50
N ILE A 18 -11.84 6.27 -15.46
CA ILE A 18 -11.88 4.81 -15.68
C ILE A 18 -11.31 4.09 -14.44
N VAL A 19 -10.16 4.55 -13.92
CA VAL A 19 -9.55 3.99 -12.70
C VAL A 19 -10.46 4.18 -11.50
N ARG A 20 -10.99 5.39 -11.30
CA ARG A 20 -11.89 5.70 -10.17
C ARG A 20 -13.17 4.88 -10.22
N ARG A 21 -13.79 4.76 -11.40
CA ARG A 21 -14.99 3.93 -11.60
C ARG A 21 -14.70 2.47 -11.28
N ARG A 22 -13.59 1.93 -11.82
CA ARG A 22 -13.17 0.56 -11.50
C ARG A 22 -12.99 0.34 -9.99
N ILE A 23 -12.36 1.28 -9.29
CA ILE A 23 -12.21 1.17 -7.83
C ILE A 23 -13.58 1.16 -7.15
N ALA A 24 -14.50 2.03 -7.54
CA ALA A 24 -15.85 2.07 -6.99
C ALA A 24 -16.62 0.75 -7.24
N ASP A 25 -16.50 0.18 -8.45
CA ASP A 25 -17.24 -1.02 -8.87
C ASP A 25 -16.72 -2.31 -8.23
N VAL A 26 -15.40 -2.40 -7.95
CA VAL A 26 -14.79 -3.67 -7.51
C VAL A 26 -14.03 -3.58 -6.18
N GLY A 27 -13.84 -2.38 -5.64
CA GLY A 27 -13.06 -2.17 -4.41
C GLY A 27 -13.57 -3.01 -3.25
N HIS A 28 -14.88 -3.00 -3.03
CA HIS A 28 -15.56 -3.72 -1.95
C HIS A 28 -15.39 -5.26 -1.97
N ARG A 29 -14.97 -5.85 -3.10
CA ARG A 29 -14.86 -7.32 -3.23
C ARG A 29 -13.83 -7.94 -2.29
N LEU A 30 -12.89 -7.17 -1.79
CA LEU A 30 -11.88 -7.63 -0.83
C LEU A 30 -12.16 -7.21 0.62
N ASP A 31 -13.29 -6.55 0.90
CA ASP A 31 -13.62 -6.07 2.25
C ASP A 31 -13.83 -7.22 3.26
N ALA A 32 -14.13 -8.42 2.79
CA ALA A 32 -14.27 -9.63 3.61
C ALA A 32 -13.21 -10.71 3.29
N CYS A 33 -12.10 -10.36 2.63
CA CYS A 33 -11.05 -11.32 2.28
C CYS A 33 -10.24 -11.75 3.53
N PRO A 34 -10.32 -13.00 4.00
CA PRO A 34 -9.75 -13.40 5.30
C PRO A 34 -8.22 -13.41 5.32
N GLN A 35 -7.56 -13.46 4.16
CA GLN A 35 -6.09 -13.44 4.05
C GLN A 35 -5.53 -12.04 3.94
N LEU A 36 -6.38 -11.02 3.81
CA LEU A 36 -5.99 -9.63 3.66
C LEU A 36 -6.02 -8.91 5.03
N ILE A 37 -4.97 -8.16 5.35
CA ILE A 37 -4.98 -7.25 6.50
C ILE A 37 -5.50 -5.89 6.04
N VAL A 38 -4.91 -5.35 4.95
CA VAL A 38 -5.36 -4.10 4.34
C VAL A 38 -5.02 -4.07 2.86
N LYS A 39 -5.90 -3.46 2.07
CA LYS A 39 -5.61 -3.03 0.71
C LYS A 39 -6.03 -1.58 0.55
N ALA A 40 -5.08 -0.70 0.22
CA ALA A 40 -5.35 0.66 -0.20
C ALA A 40 -5.35 0.73 -1.73
N TYR A 41 -6.47 1.14 -2.32
CA TYR A 41 -6.61 1.35 -3.76
C TYR A 41 -6.11 2.76 -4.10
N LEU A 42 -4.82 2.84 -4.41
CA LEU A 42 -4.10 4.09 -4.59
C LEU A 42 -4.10 4.52 -6.08
N TYR A 43 -4.36 5.80 -6.32
CA TYR A 43 -4.16 6.39 -7.63
C TYR A 43 -3.60 7.81 -7.49
N ALA A 44 -2.90 8.27 -8.51
CA ALA A 44 -2.45 9.65 -8.63
C ALA A 44 -2.69 10.15 -10.05
N GLN A 45 -2.99 11.43 -10.22
CA GLN A 45 -3.30 11.99 -11.53
C GLN A 45 -2.59 13.32 -11.76
N ARG A 46 -2.17 13.55 -13.01
CA ARG A 46 -1.45 14.76 -13.40
C ARG A 46 -2.26 16.02 -13.15
N SER A 47 -3.58 15.98 -13.31
CA SER A 47 -4.50 17.09 -13.03
C SER A 47 -4.52 17.50 -11.54
N GLU A 48 -4.01 16.67 -10.62
CA GLU A 48 -3.87 16.98 -9.19
C GLU A 48 -2.39 17.18 -8.78
N GLY A 49 -1.50 17.44 -9.74
CA GLY A 49 -0.09 17.76 -9.49
C GLY A 49 0.83 16.56 -9.31
N SER A 50 0.40 15.34 -9.69
CA SER A 50 1.31 14.22 -9.85
C SER A 50 2.13 14.35 -11.13
N ALA A 51 3.38 13.85 -11.13
CA ALA A 51 4.20 13.79 -12.35
C ALA A 51 3.60 12.86 -13.40
N GLU A 52 2.90 11.81 -12.96
CA GLU A 52 2.33 10.76 -13.81
C GLU A 52 0.90 10.44 -13.40
N ASN A 53 0.13 9.85 -14.34
CA ASN A 53 -1.11 9.16 -14.04
C ASN A 53 -0.77 7.75 -13.56
N LEU A 54 -1.16 7.42 -12.33
CA LEU A 54 -0.79 6.16 -11.69
C LEU A 54 -2.02 5.42 -11.14
N TYR A 55 -1.99 4.11 -11.27
CA TYR A 55 -2.81 3.20 -10.48
C TYR A 55 -1.88 2.22 -9.76
N ALA A 56 -1.82 2.27 -8.43
CA ALA A 56 -0.78 1.60 -7.64
C ALA A 56 -1.30 1.04 -6.31
N PRO A 57 -2.24 0.08 -6.32
CA PRO A 57 -2.79 -0.46 -5.08
C PRO A 57 -1.69 -1.09 -4.21
N PHE A 58 -1.78 -0.84 -2.91
CA PHE A 58 -0.87 -1.40 -1.91
C PHE A 58 -1.62 -2.38 -1.02
N TYR A 59 -0.98 -3.49 -0.67
CA TYR A 59 -1.55 -4.58 0.10
C TYR A 59 -0.66 -4.94 1.28
N LEU A 60 -1.29 -5.36 2.36
CA LEU A 60 -0.66 -6.12 3.43
C LEU A 60 -1.42 -7.43 3.61
N TRP A 61 -0.74 -8.53 3.38
CA TRP A 61 -1.28 -9.88 3.46
C TRP A 61 -0.90 -10.55 4.79
N ASN A 62 -1.79 -11.39 5.32
CA ASN A 62 -1.48 -12.23 6.48
C ASN A 62 -0.35 -13.22 6.20
N SER A 63 -0.25 -13.71 4.95
CA SER A 63 0.71 -14.73 4.55
C SER A 63 1.09 -14.62 3.07
N GLY A 64 2.16 -15.29 2.70
CA GLY A 64 2.54 -15.47 1.29
C GLY A 64 1.51 -16.29 0.51
N ALA A 65 0.80 -17.21 1.16
CA ALA A 65 -0.27 -18.00 0.53
C ALA A 65 -1.42 -17.07 0.08
N GLY A 66 -1.90 -16.17 0.94
CA GLY A 66 -2.95 -15.22 0.57
C GLY A 66 -2.58 -14.32 -0.60
N MET A 67 -1.31 -13.85 -0.65
CA MET A 67 -0.79 -13.13 -1.80
C MET A 67 -0.78 -13.99 -3.06
N SER A 68 -0.31 -15.25 -2.97
CA SER A 68 -0.25 -16.19 -4.09
C SER A 68 -1.65 -16.46 -4.64
N ASP A 69 -2.61 -16.78 -3.79
CA ASP A 69 -4.00 -17.05 -4.18
C ASP A 69 -4.63 -15.87 -4.90
N PHE A 70 -4.34 -14.64 -4.44
CA PHE A 70 -4.79 -13.43 -5.13
C PHE A 70 -4.18 -13.31 -6.53
N LEU A 71 -2.86 -13.53 -6.67
CA LEU A 71 -2.13 -13.35 -7.94
C LEU A 71 -2.54 -14.38 -9.00
N ILE A 72 -2.89 -15.60 -8.62
CA ILE A 72 -3.39 -16.62 -9.55
C ILE A 72 -4.91 -16.53 -9.79
N GLY A 73 -5.60 -15.66 -9.03
CA GLY A 73 -7.05 -15.53 -9.05
C GLY A 73 -7.60 -14.70 -10.22
N GLU A 74 -8.90 -14.86 -10.47
CA GLU A 74 -9.62 -14.16 -11.55
C GLU A 74 -9.58 -12.63 -11.41
N GLY A 75 -9.54 -12.11 -10.20
CA GLY A 75 -9.46 -10.66 -9.93
C GLY A 75 -8.18 -10.04 -10.49
N PHE A 76 -7.03 -10.69 -10.27
CA PHE A 76 -5.74 -10.24 -10.81
C PHE A 76 -5.63 -10.48 -12.32
N ARG A 77 -6.20 -11.59 -12.83
CA ARG A 77 -6.29 -11.85 -14.28
C ARG A 77 -7.04 -10.71 -14.97
N GLY A 78 -8.23 -10.36 -14.51
CA GLY A 78 -9.02 -9.28 -15.10
C GLY A 78 -8.37 -7.90 -14.97
N LEU A 79 -7.57 -7.67 -13.90
CA LEU A 79 -6.76 -6.48 -13.77
C LEU A 79 -5.65 -6.43 -14.82
N SER A 80 -4.92 -7.54 -15.00
CA SER A 80 -3.80 -7.64 -15.96
C SER A 80 -4.28 -7.53 -17.41
N GLN A 81 -5.48 -8.01 -17.71
CA GLN A 81 -6.11 -7.82 -19.02
C GLN A 81 -6.46 -6.35 -19.28
N ALA A 82 -6.86 -5.61 -18.25
CA ALA A 82 -7.27 -4.20 -18.37
C ALA A 82 -6.09 -3.22 -18.45
N PHE A 83 -5.01 -3.47 -17.71
CA PHE A 83 -3.89 -2.53 -17.53
C PHE A 83 -2.53 -3.06 -17.97
N GLY A 84 -2.44 -4.31 -18.41
CA GLY A 84 -1.20 -4.99 -18.77
C GLY A 84 -0.62 -5.81 -17.60
N TRP A 85 0.49 -6.51 -17.87
CA TRP A 85 1.16 -7.39 -16.92
C TRP A 85 2.14 -6.60 -16.05
N PRO A 86 1.87 -6.36 -14.75
CA PRO A 86 2.71 -5.51 -13.92
C PRO A 86 3.89 -6.27 -13.32
N ARG A 87 4.96 -5.54 -13.01
CA ARG A 87 5.93 -6.00 -12.01
C ARG A 87 5.26 -5.97 -10.63
N VAL A 88 5.30 -7.07 -9.91
CA VAL A 88 4.82 -7.16 -8.52
C VAL A 88 6.01 -7.07 -7.57
N ASN A 89 6.05 -6.00 -6.79
CA ASN A 89 7.02 -5.83 -5.71
C ASN A 89 6.44 -6.38 -4.41
N HIS A 90 7.29 -6.96 -3.56
CA HIS A 90 6.88 -7.44 -2.24
C HIS A 90 7.96 -7.19 -1.20
N TRP A 91 7.56 -7.01 0.05
CA TRP A 91 8.43 -6.62 1.16
C TRP A 91 8.06 -7.34 2.44
N LEU A 92 9.04 -7.53 3.32
CA LEU A 92 8.87 -8.09 4.66
C LEU A 92 8.56 -6.96 5.65
N PRO A 93 7.38 -6.92 6.27
CA PRO A 93 6.99 -5.84 7.18
C PRO A 93 7.83 -5.80 8.46
N TRP A 94 8.28 -4.60 8.82
CA TRP A 94 8.91 -4.27 10.10
C TRP A 94 7.94 -3.54 11.04
N LEU A 95 7.03 -2.74 10.47
CA LEU A 95 6.00 -2.01 11.19
C LEU A 95 4.68 -2.14 10.44
N ALA A 96 3.61 -2.36 11.19
CA ALA A 96 2.24 -2.22 10.69
C ALA A 96 1.38 -1.66 11.83
N HIS A 97 1.05 -0.38 11.74
CA HIS A 97 0.23 0.35 12.70
C HIS A 97 -1.06 0.82 12.04
N PHE A 98 -2.19 0.72 12.75
CA PHE A 98 -3.51 1.13 12.26
C PHE A 98 -4.32 1.82 13.36
N ASP A 99 -4.78 3.03 13.09
CA ASP A 99 -5.84 3.70 13.86
C ASP A 99 -7.19 3.16 13.38
N ARG A 100 -7.55 1.97 13.87
CA ARG A 100 -8.73 1.22 13.41
C ARG A 100 -10.05 2.00 13.46
N PRO A 101 -10.35 2.77 14.53
CA PRO A 101 -11.59 3.55 14.60
C PRO A 101 -11.76 4.57 13.47
N HIS A 102 -10.66 5.14 12.98
CA HIS A 102 -10.67 6.22 12.00
C HIS A 102 -10.21 5.79 10.61
N LEU A 103 -9.84 4.53 10.43
CA LEU A 103 -9.24 4.06 9.17
C LEU A 103 -10.19 4.20 7.95
N ALA A 104 -11.50 4.18 8.18
CA ALA A 104 -12.51 4.43 7.14
C ALA A 104 -12.47 5.86 6.57
N GLU A 105 -11.82 6.81 7.28
CA GLU A 105 -11.66 8.20 6.85
C GLU A 105 -10.44 8.42 5.93
N ALA A 106 -9.77 7.33 5.53
CA ALA A 106 -8.61 7.35 4.66
C ALA A 106 -8.94 7.97 3.29
N ALA A 107 -8.29 9.08 2.96
CA ALA A 107 -8.49 9.77 1.69
C ALA A 107 -7.18 9.97 0.90
N TRP A 108 -6.05 9.94 1.59
CA TRP A 108 -4.73 10.17 1.01
C TRP A 108 -3.73 9.13 1.50
N ALA A 109 -2.68 8.93 0.70
CA ALA A 109 -1.54 8.13 1.13
C ALA A 109 -0.24 8.70 0.57
N THR A 110 0.84 8.52 1.32
CA THR A 110 2.20 8.76 0.85
C THR A 110 2.93 7.42 0.78
N CYS A 111 3.60 7.16 -0.33
CA CYS A 111 4.45 6.00 -0.49
C CYS A 111 5.86 6.45 -0.84
N GLN A 112 6.84 6.01 -0.07
CA GLN A 112 8.25 6.35 -0.24
C GLN A 112 9.07 5.07 -0.24
N GLU A 113 10.04 5.01 -1.16
CA GLU A 113 11.08 3.99 -1.14
C GLU A 113 12.44 4.65 -0.86
N ARG A 114 13.27 3.99 -0.07
CA ARG A 114 14.64 4.41 0.18
C ARG A 114 15.59 3.22 0.20
N ALA A 115 16.80 3.42 -0.28
CA ALA A 115 17.86 2.43 -0.17
C ALA A 115 18.30 2.25 1.29
N ILE A 116 18.65 1.02 1.64
CA ILE A 116 19.39 0.69 2.86
C ILE A 116 20.88 0.66 2.47
N ALA A 117 21.69 1.47 3.14
CA ALA A 117 23.12 1.50 2.87
C ALA A 117 23.78 0.15 3.21
N PRO A 118 24.78 -0.29 2.44
CA PRO A 118 25.55 -1.48 2.78
C PRO A 118 26.07 -1.41 4.24
N TYR A 119 26.07 -2.55 4.92
CA TYR A 119 26.54 -2.69 6.30
C TYR A 119 25.77 -1.90 7.37
N SER A 120 24.55 -1.41 7.05
CA SER A 120 23.67 -0.78 8.05
C SER A 120 23.37 -1.73 9.20
N ASP A 121 23.26 -1.18 10.43
CA ASP A 121 22.71 -1.91 11.58
C ASP A 121 21.20 -2.11 11.37
N LEU A 122 20.81 -3.24 10.75
CA LEU A 122 19.41 -3.54 10.46
C LEU A 122 18.53 -3.64 11.72
N PRO A 123 18.98 -4.26 12.83
CA PRO A 123 18.24 -4.24 14.07
C PRO A 123 17.96 -2.83 14.59
N ALA A 124 18.96 -1.94 14.59
CA ALA A 124 18.77 -0.55 14.99
C ALA A 124 17.83 0.20 14.03
N LEU A 125 18.01 0.00 12.73
CA LEU A 125 17.15 0.61 11.70
C LEU A 125 15.68 0.18 11.86
N ARG A 126 15.43 -1.09 12.19
CA ARG A 126 14.09 -1.61 12.46
C ARG A 126 13.48 -0.97 13.73
N ARG A 127 14.24 -0.90 14.82
CA ARG A 127 13.77 -0.29 16.09
C ARG A 127 13.41 1.19 15.96
N GLN A 128 14.01 1.90 15.02
CA GLN A 128 13.75 3.31 14.76
C GLN A 128 12.44 3.54 13.97
N GLN A 129 11.82 2.48 13.42
CA GLN A 129 10.59 2.66 12.65
C GLN A 129 9.42 2.90 13.61
N GLN A 130 8.72 4.01 13.39
CA GLN A 130 7.55 4.42 14.17
C GLN A 130 6.42 4.82 13.23
N ALA A 131 5.18 4.77 13.72
CA ALA A 131 4.05 5.32 12.99
C ALA A 131 4.24 6.84 12.79
N ALA A 132 3.83 7.34 11.62
CA ALA A 132 3.87 8.77 11.37
C ALA A 132 2.81 9.47 12.23
N PRO A 133 3.16 10.58 12.93
CA PRO A 133 2.20 11.32 13.72
C PRO A 133 0.99 11.77 12.90
N GLY A 134 -0.21 11.42 13.33
CA GLY A 134 -1.46 11.75 12.64
C GLY A 134 -1.82 10.87 11.45
N ALA A 135 -1.00 9.88 11.11
CA ALA A 135 -1.36 8.89 10.09
C ALA A 135 -2.41 7.90 10.62
N LEU A 136 -3.39 7.57 9.80
CA LEU A 136 -4.41 6.55 10.08
C LEU A 136 -3.85 5.13 9.95
N ALA A 137 -2.82 4.95 9.13
CA ALA A 137 -2.02 3.74 9.06
C ALA A 137 -0.58 4.06 8.69
N SER A 138 0.36 3.27 9.22
CA SER A 138 1.77 3.30 8.83
C SER A 138 2.26 1.88 8.63
N ILE A 139 2.78 1.58 7.45
CA ILE A 139 3.39 0.30 7.10
C ILE A 139 4.83 0.60 6.65
N VAL A 140 5.80 -0.05 7.31
CA VAL A 140 7.21 -0.01 6.89
C VAL A 140 7.64 -1.44 6.64
N ALA A 141 8.23 -1.69 5.49
CA ALA A 141 8.66 -3.01 5.09
C ALA A 141 9.97 -2.94 4.31
N PHE A 142 10.75 -4.02 4.29
CA PHE A 142 12.02 -4.07 3.58
C PHE A 142 12.08 -5.23 2.59
N GLU A 143 12.90 -5.05 1.58
CA GLU A 143 13.17 -6.02 0.53
C GLU A 143 14.68 -6.23 0.45
N PRO A 144 15.15 -7.48 0.66
CA PRO A 144 16.58 -7.76 0.76
C PRO A 144 17.29 -7.91 -0.59
N ALA A 145 16.58 -8.13 -1.71
CA ALA A 145 17.24 -8.31 -3.00
C ALA A 145 17.90 -7.02 -3.52
N GLU A 146 17.24 -5.87 -3.32
CA GLU A 146 17.76 -4.55 -3.67
C GLU A 146 18.08 -3.68 -2.45
N TRP A 147 17.93 -4.21 -1.25
CA TRP A 147 18.12 -3.52 0.03
C TRP A 147 17.36 -2.20 0.10
N ARG A 148 16.05 -2.30 -0.04
CA ARG A 148 15.14 -1.15 0.01
C ARG A 148 14.17 -1.24 1.18
N LEU A 149 13.86 -0.08 1.76
CA LEU A 149 12.70 0.12 2.61
C LEU A 149 11.60 0.77 1.79
N VAL A 150 10.39 0.27 1.92
CA VAL A 150 9.16 0.96 1.53
C VAL A 150 8.44 1.45 2.77
N ARG A 151 7.90 2.66 2.70
CA ARG A 151 7.02 3.22 3.72
C ARG A 151 5.74 3.70 3.07
N LEU A 152 4.60 3.21 3.55
CA LEU A 152 3.27 3.69 3.25
C LEU A 152 2.67 4.31 4.51
N ASP A 153 2.26 5.57 4.43
CA ASP A 153 1.44 6.21 5.45
C ASP A 153 0.12 6.64 4.83
N VAL A 154 -0.99 6.39 5.54
CA VAL A 154 -2.36 6.70 5.10
C VAL A 154 -2.91 7.83 5.96
N TRP A 155 -3.62 8.78 5.34
CA TRP A 155 -4.02 10.03 5.96
C TRP A 155 -5.49 10.36 5.66
N ARG A 156 -6.12 11.10 6.57
CA ARG A 156 -7.42 11.75 6.33
C ARG A 156 -7.29 12.91 5.34
N GLU A 157 -6.24 13.71 5.52
CA GLU A 157 -5.91 14.86 4.67
C GLU A 157 -4.47 14.76 4.16
N PRO A 158 -4.12 15.45 3.06
CA PRO A 158 -2.76 15.40 2.55
C PRO A 158 -1.79 15.98 3.58
N PRO A 159 -0.67 15.30 3.88
CA PRO A 159 0.29 15.81 4.84
C PRO A 159 0.91 17.12 4.33
N GLN A 160 1.15 18.07 5.25
CA GLN A 160 1.76 19.37 4.93
C GLN A 160 3.17 19.22 4.35
N ALA A 161 3.97 18.31 4.91
CA ALA A 161 5.28 17.97 4.40
C ALA A 161 5.20 16.68 3.57
N ARG A 162 5.46 16.80 2.27
CA ARG A 162 5.62 15.61 1.41
C ARG A 162 6.99 15.00 1.65
N PRO A 163 7.08 13.67 1.79
CA PRO A 163 8.40 13.02 1.91
C PRO A 163 9.21 13.28 0.64
N GLN A 164 10.50 13.60 0.81
CA GLN A 164 11.43 13.70 -0.32
C GLN A 164 11.43 12.35 -1.07
N ASN A 165 11.33 12.39 -2.38
CA ASN A 165 11.20 11.21 -3.25
C ASN A 165 9.97 10.32 -2.95
N GLY A 166 8.94 10.86 -2.29
CA GLY A 166 7.69 10.16 -2.04
C GLY A 166 6.61 10.52 -3.05
N GLN A 167 5.77 9.56 -3.38
CA GLN A 167 4.57 9.76 -4.19
C GLN A 167 3.37 9.99 -3.29
N LEU A 168 2.62 11.06 -3.54
CA LEU A 168 1.30 11.29 -2.95
C LEU A 168 0.22 10.64 -3.82
N PHE A 169 -0.70 9.95 -3.17
CA PHE A 169 -1.82 9.26 -3.80
C PHE A 169 -3.14 9.68 -3.18
N ARG A 170 -4.22 9.57 -3.95
CA ARG A 170 -5.57 9.45 -3.45
C ARG A 170 -5.84 8.00 -3.05
N VAL A 171 -6.63 7.80 -1.99
CA VAL A 171 -7.21 6.52 -1.62
C VAL A 171 -8.63 6.47 -2.19
N GLY A 172 -8.84 5.68 -3.23
CA GLY A 172 -10.17 5.52 -3.84
C GLY A 172 -11.07 4.56 -3.08
N HIS A 173 -10.48 3.58 -2.38
CA HIS A 173 -11.14 2.65 -1.46
C HIS A 173 -10.08 2.03 -0.54
N LEU A 174 -10.50 1.61 0.65
CA LEU A 174 -9.63 0.90 1.58
C LEU A 174 -10.38 -0.33 2.11
N SER A 175 -9.92 -1.52 1.71
CA SER A 175 -10.40 -2.79 2.28
C SER A 175 -9.54 -3.13 3.49
N ALA A 176 -10.17 -3.32 4.65
CA ALA A 176 -9.49 -3.68 5.89
C ALA A 176 -10.34 -4.70 6.68
N PRO A 177 -10.37 -5.96 6.21
CA PRO A 177 -11.11 -7.04 6.87
C PRO A 177 -10.39 -7.43 8.17
N PHE A 178 -10.44 -6.56 9.18
CA PHE A 178 -9.90 -6.89 10.49
C PHE A 178 -10.73 -8.03 11.10
N ASP A 179 -10.22 -9.23 11.02
CA ASP A 179 -10.72 -10.33 11.83
C ASP A 179 -10.45 -10.00 13.30
N HIS A 180 -11.51 -10.06 14.12
CA HIS A 180 -11.42 -9.76 15.55
C HIS A 180 -10.54 -10.78 16.32
N THR A 181 -10.02 -11.81 15.62
CA THR A 181 -9.20 -12.90 16.16
C THR A 181 -7.71 -12.78 15.83
N ALA A 182 -7.28 -11.81 15.02
CA ALA A 182 -5.85 -11.67 14.71
C ALA A 182 -5.05 -11.22 15.96
N PRO A 183 -3.97 -11.92 16.33
CA PRO A 183 -3.16 -11.53 17.49
C PRO A 183 -2.61 -10.12 17.27
N ARG A 184 -2.72 -9.30 18.32
CA ARG A 184 -2.00 -8.03 18.40
C ARG A 184 -0.52 -8.33 18.18
N VAL A 185 0.10 -7.72 17.19
CA VAL A 185 1.56 -7.68 17.12
C VAL A 185 1.99 -6.66 18.18
N ASP A 186 1.97 -7.12 19.43
CA ASP A 186 2.59 -6.37 20.51
C ASP A 186 4.08 -6.30 20.20
N SER A 187 4.56 -5.07 20.12
CA SER A 187 5.98 -4.74 20.17
C SER A 187 6.54 -5.24 21.50
N GLN A 188 7.00 -6.49 21.56
CA GLN A 188 7.74 -7.00 22.71
C GLN A 188 9.22 -7.06 22.38
N THR A 189 9.93 -6.22 23.17
CA THR A 189 11.35 -6.22 23.58
C THR A 189 12.41 -6.39 22.51
#